data_9f7af3987e3bc2624fcc0077c83107ac
#
_entry.id   9f7af3987e3bc2624fcc0077c83107ac
#
_cell.length_a   1.000
_cell.length_b   1.000
_cell.length_c   1.000
_cell.angle_alpha   90.00
_cell.angle_beta   90.00
_cell.angle_gamma   90.00
#
_symmetry.space_group_name_H-M   'P 1'
#
loop_
_entity.id
_entity.type
_entity.pdbx_description
1 polymer ?
#
loop_
_entity_poly.entity_id
_entity_poly.type
_entity_poly.pdbx_seq_one_letter_code
_entity_poly.pdbx_strand_id
1 'polypeptide(L)'
;MIEVKECSKAFGTVKAVNKATLDIGDREVFGLVGSNGAGKSTLLRMMAGIMKPDEGQIQIDGMQVYENEEAKKLFFYISDDSYFPANYTAWDMVGFYRNFYPQFRIKLFHELMEQFHLEEKRKISTFSKGMKKQLLVIIGVCAATKYLFCDETFDGLDPVMRQAVKSLFAAEIMNREFTPVIASHNLRELEDICDHVGLLHKGGILLSKDLEDMKFHIHKIQCVLSGREQEKELEKELQVLKVQRQGSLLMITARGTRSAIMEKIQAKNPLFMEVLPLTLEEIFISETEVAGYEIKNLF
;
A
#
# COMPACT_ATOMS: atom_id res chain seq x y z
N MET A 1 16.95 -2.47 0.80
CA MET A 1 16.14 -2.09 1.99
C MET A 1 16.05 -0.59 2.12
N ILE A 2 14.87 -0.03 2.46
CA ILE A 2 14.67 1.41 2.70
C ILE A 2 14.42 1.60 4.19
N GLU A 3 15.15 2.52 4.81
CA GLU A 3 15.03 2.84 6.22
C GLU A 3 14.64 4.31 6.40
N VAL A 4 13.53 4.56 7.10
CA VAL A 4 13.03 5.87 7.50
C VAL A 4 13.12 5.96 9.02
N LYS A 5 13.93 6.86 9.57
CA LYS A 5 14.17 6.95 11.02
C LYS A 5 13.80 8.34 11.54
N GLU A 6 12.77 8.38 12.40
CA GLU A 6 12.28 9.58 13.11
C GLU A 6 12.07 10.80 12.20
N CYS A 7 11.60 10.57 10.97
CA CYS A 7 11.47 11.62 9.97
C CYS A 7 10.29 12.53 10.26
N SER A 8 10.56 13.84 10.21
CA SER A 8 9.55 14.88 10.35
C SER A 8 9.63 15.88 9.19
N LYS A 9 8.47 16.40 8.77
CA LYS A 9 8.33 17.46 7.77
C LYS A 9 7.15 18.35 8.07
N ALA A 10 7.39 19.66 8.17
CA ALA A 10 6.36 20.64 8.39
C ALA A 10 6.27 21.67 7.26
N PHE A 11 5.08 22.17 7.00
CA PHE A 11 4.79 23.28 6.10
C PHE A 11 4.05 24.36 6.89
N GLY A 12 4.78 25.37 7.33
CA GLY A 12 4.25 26.36 8.27
C GLY A 12 3.82 25.69 9.58
N THR A 13 2.54 25.78 9.93
CA THR A 13 1.98 25.16 11.14
C THR A 13 1.55 23.70 10.96
N VAL A 14 1.53 23.19 9.72
CA VAL A 14 1.06 21.84 9.41
C VAL A 14 2.22 20.85 9.45
N LYS A 15 2.20 19.92 10.39
CA LYS A 15 3.12 18.78 10.42
C LYS A 15 2.61 17.70 9.46
N ALA A 16 3.12 17.69 8.24
CA ALA A 16 2.73 16.71 7.22
C ALA A 16 3.28 15.32 7.50
N VAL A 17 4.50 15.23 8.04
CA VAL A 17 5.11 14.00 8.56
C VAL A 17 5.64 14.30 9.96
N ASN A 18 5.41 13.40 10.91
CA ASN A 18 5.72 13.59 12.31
C ASN A 18 6.34 12.32 12.90
N LYS A 19 7.66 12.33 13.08
CA LYS A 19 8.47 11.23 13.62
C LYS A 19 8.14 9.87 12.99
N ALA A 20 7.97 9.86 11.67
CA ALA A 20 7.71 8.62 10.95
C ALA A 20 8.96 7.72 11.01
N THR A 21 8.76 6.48 11.44
CA THR A 21 9.77 5.42 11.43
C THR A 21 9.19 4.22 10.70
N LEU A 22 9.90 3.74 9.67
CA LEU A 22 9.42 2.70 8.78
C LEU A 22 10.60 2.02 8.10
N ASP A 23 10.58 0.70 8.07
CA ASP A 23 11.51 -0.12 7.30
C ASP A 23 10.74 -0.83 6.19
N ILE A 24 11.27 -0.81 4.95
CA ILE A 24 10.71 -1.50 3.80
C ILE A 24 11.73 -2.54 3.35
N GLY A 25 11.32 -3.79 3.34
CA GLY A 25 12.12 -4.93 2.91
C GLY A 25 12.44 -4.90 1.41
N ASP A 26 13.23 -5.86 0.98
CA ASP A 26 13.52 -6.06 -0.43
C ASP A 26 12.60 -7.16 -1.01
N ARG A 27 12.27 -7.05 -2.29
CA ARG A 27 11.48 -8.05 -3.04
C ARG A 27 10.07 -8.29 -2.51
N GLU A 28 9.45 -7.25 -2.03
CA GLU A 28 8.04 -7.24 -1.61
C GLU A 28 7.32 -6.05 -2.22
N VAL A 29 6.02 -6.14 -2.36
CA VAL A 29 5.17 -4.99 -2.72
C VAL A 29 4.71 -4.32 -1.43
N PHE A 30 5.22 -3.11 -1.17
CA PHE A 30 4.88 -2.36 0.03
C PHE A 30 3.78 -1.33 -0.23
N GLY A 31 2.71 -1.38 0.56
CA GLY A 31 1.60 -0.43 0.52
C GLY A 31 1.69 0.63 1.61
N LEU A 32 1.80 1.91 1.25
CA LEU A 32 1.67 3.03 2.19
C LEU A 32 0.24 3.55 2.17
N VAL A 33 -0.52 3.24 3.21
CA VAL A 33 -1.94 3.52 3.34
C VAL A 33 -2.17 4.74 4.23
N GLY A 34 -3.22 5.49 3.96
CA GLY A 34 -3.68 6.59 4.82
C GLY A 34 -4.69 7.48 4.13
N SER A 35 -5.48 8.20 4.91
CA SER A 35 -6.44 9.17 4.37
C SER A 35 -5.78 10.29 3.57
N ASN A 36 -6.56 11.05 2.82
CA ASN A 36 -6.08 12.25 2.16
C ASN A 36 -5.54 13.23 3.21
N GLY A 37 -4.36 13.79 2.95
CA GLY A 37 -3.67 14.65 3.91
C GLY A 37 -2.92 13.93 5.05
N ALA A 38 -2.90 12.59 5.08
CA ALA A 38 -2.14 11.84 6.09
C ALA A 38 -0.62 12.00 6.00
N GLY A 39 -0.08 12.49 4.87
CA GLY A 39 1.35 12.72 4.65
C GLY A 39 2.02 11.75 3.68
N LYS A 40 1.28 10.84 3.03
CA LYS A 40 1.80 9.79 2.12
C LYS A 40 2.71 10.35 1.03
N SER A 41 2.20 11.28 0.22
CA SER A 41 2.97 11.90 -0.87
C SER A 41 4.19 12.68 -0.35
N THR A 42 4.07 13.31 0.83
CA THR A 42 5.21 13.99 1.47
C THR A 42 6.29 13.00 1.86
N LEU A 43 5.92 11.87 2.48
CA LEU A 43 6.86 10.82 2.86
C LEU A 43 7.51 10.19 1.62
N LEU A 44 6.74 9.85 0.58
CA LEU A 44 7.31 9.35 -0.68
C LEU A 44 8.26 10.35 -1.35
N ARG A 45 7.94 11.65 -1.36
CA ARG A 45 8.84 12.68 -1.90
C ARG A 45 10.12 12.83 -1.08
N MET A 46 10.05 12.63 0.23
CA MET A 46 11.25 12.58 1.06
C MET A 46 12.07 11.32 0.77
N MET A 47 11.44 10.15 0.63
CA MET A 47 12.09 8.90 0.23
C MET A 47 12.71 8.99 -1.18
N ALA A 48 12.10 9.76 -2.08
CA ALA A 48 12.66 10.05 -3.41
C ALA A 48 13.72 11.18 -3.39
N GLY A 49 14.11 11.71 -2.24
CA GLY A 49 15.07 12.81 -2.13
C GLY A 49 14.66 14.10 -2.85
N ILE A 50 13.34 14.26 -3.16
CA ILE A 50 12.76 15.48 -3.72
C ILE A 50 12.59 16.53 -2.62
N MET A 51 12.29 16.06 -1.40
CA MET A 51 12.17 16.88 -0.21
C MET A 51 13.16 16.47 0.86
N LYS A 52 13.82 17.46 1.48
CA LYS A 52 14.62 17.22 2.66
C LYS A 52 13.73 17.07 3.89
N PRO A 53 13.87 16.03 4.72
CA PRO A 53 13.25 16.00 6.04
C PRO A 53 13.78 17.15 6.90
N ASP A 54 12.95 17.69 7.79
CA ASP A 54 13.35 18.71 8.75
C ASP A 54 14.09 18.07 9.92
N GLU A 55 13.69 16.83 10.28
CA GLU A 55 14.33 16.00 11.30
C GLU A 55 14.37 14.55 10.83
N GLY A 56 15.29 13.77 11.40
CA GLY A 56 15.45 12.35 11.05
C GLY A 56 16.26 12.13 9.77
N GLN A 57 16.26 10.90 9.28
CA GLN A 57 17.02 10.50 8.10
C GLN A 57 16.33 9.41 7.31
N ILE A 58 16.59 9.39 5.99
CA ILE A 58 16.13 8.34 5.07
C ILE A 58 17.32 7.77 4.34
N GLN A 59 17.43 6.44 4.35
CA GLN A 59 18.47 5.70 3.65
C GLN A 59 17.85 4.67 2.71
N ILE A 60 18.48 4.49 1.56
CA ILE A 60 18.22 3.41 0.61
C ILE A 60 19.50 2.62 0.43
N ASP A 61 19.47 1.33 0.76
CA ASP A 61 20.65 0.44 0.75
C ASP A 61 21.86 1.05 1.50
N GLY A 62 21.59 1.66 2.67
CA GLY A 62 22.59 2.32 3.51
C GLY A 62 23.03 3.71 3.05
N MET A 63 22.56 4.20 1.90
CA MET A 63 22.89 5.52 1.37
C MET A 63 21.84 6.55 1.74
N GLN A 64 22.27 7.71 2.24
CA GLN A 64 21.39 8.88 2.39
C GLN A 64 20.83 9.29 1.05
N VAL A 65 19.50 9.58 0.98
CA VAL A 65 18.83 9.82 -0.30
C VAL A 65 18.91 11.28 -0.76
N TYR A 66 18.78 12.24 0.19
CA TYR A 66 18.72 13.65 -0.16
C TYR A 66 20.07 14.12 -0.73
N GLU A 67 20.05 14.78 -1.90
CA GLU A 67 21.23 15.25 -2.65
C GLU A 67 22.28 14.16 -2.97
N ASN A 68 21.85 12.91 -3.12
CA ASN A 68 22.73 11.78 -3.44
C ASN A 68 22.33 11.18 -4.79
N GLU A 69 23.14 11.39 -5.82
CA GLU A 69 22.89 10.91 -7.17
C GLU A 69 22.93 9.36 -7.26
N GLU A 70 23.83 8.71 -6.51
CA GLU A 70 23.93 7.24 -6.52
C GLU A 70 22.69 6.59 -5.92
N ALA A 71 22.17 7.15 -4.81
CA ALA A 71 20.92 6.68 -4.24
C ALA A 71 19.75 6.89 -5.21
N LYS A 72 19.74 8.00 -5.97
CA LYS A 72 18.67 8.30 -6.95
C LYS A 72 18.65 7.36 -8.15
N LYS A 73 19.75 6.71 -8.48
CA LYS A 73 19.80 5.68 -9.54
C LYS A 73 19.08 4.39 -9.15
N LEU A 74 18.85 4.17 -7.86
CA LEU A 74 18.23 2.95 -7.34
C LEU A 74 16.71 2.93 -7.49
N PHE A 75 16.06 4.04 -7.78
CA PHE A 75 14.60 4.09 -7.84
C PHE A 75 14.07 4.90 -9.02
N PHE A 76 12.83 4.60 -9.37
CA PHE A 76 11.99 5.42 -10.26
C PHE A 76 10.81 5.94 -9.45
N TYR A 77 10.45 7.22 -9.60
CA TYR A 77 9.34 7.85 -8.89
C TYR A 77 8.22 8.26 -9.86
N ILE A 78 7.02 7.76 -9.61
CA ILE A 78 5.79 8.13 -10.32
C ILE A 78 4.98 9.03 -9.41
N SER A 79 4.83 10.29 -9.81
CA SER A 79 4.01 11.27 -9.10
C SER A 79 2.53 11.12 -9.47
N ASP A 80 1.62 11.42 -8.53
CA ASP A 80 0.18 11.50 -8.82
C ASP A 80 -0.11 12.54 -9.92
N ASP A 81 0.51 13.72 -9.83
CA ASP A 81 0.43 14.76 -10.86
C ASP A 81 1.61 14.64 -11.83
N SER A 82 1.48 13.70 -12.76
CA SER A 82 2.54 13.42 -13.73
C SER A 82 2.45 14.31 -14.95
N TYR A 83 3.54 15.02 -15.22
CA TYR A 83 3.66 15.88 -16.38
C TYR A 83 4.21 15.14 -17.60
N PHE A 84 3.58 15.38 -18.75
CA PHE A 84 4.08 14.94 -20.04
C PHE A 84 4.27 16.15 -20.96
N PRO A 85 5.43 16.29 -21.63
CA PRO A 85 5.62 17.38 -22.57
C PRO A 85 4.57 17.36 -23.70
N ALA A 86 4.15 18.55 -24.13
CA ALA A 86 3.21 18.67 -25.22
C ALA A 86 3.73 17.95 -26.48
N ASN A 87 2.85 17.24 -27.17
CA ASN A 87 3.14 16.47 -28.38
C ASN A 87 4.05 15.23 -28.23
N TYR A 88 4.51 14.87 -27.03
CA TYR A 88 5.28 13.65 -26.86
C TYR A 88 4.41 12.42 -27.05
N THR A 89 5.01 11.41 -27.67
CA THR A 89 4.52 10.03 -27.74
C THR A 89 5.11 9.20 -26.61
N ALA A 90 4.59 7.99 -26.39
CA ALA A 90 5.20 7.07 -25.43
C ALA A 90 6.66 6.74 -25.79
N TRP A 91 6.96 6.65 -27.10
CA TRP A 91 8.32 6.43 -27.58
C TRP A 91 9.26 7.61 -27.31
N ASP A 92 8.80 8.84 -27.41
CA ASP A 92 9.60 10.02 -27.06
C ASP A 92 9.95 10.03 -25.57
N MET A 93 9.02 9.56 -24.71
CA MET A 93 9.30 9.40 -23.26
C MET A 93 10.37 8.35 -22.99
N VAL A 94 10.42 7.26 -23.76
CA VAL A 94 11.52 6.29 -23.67
C VAL A 94 12.85 6.97 -24.00
N GLY A 95 12.91 7.75 -25.07
CA GLY A 95 14.09 8.53 -25.43
C GLY A 95 14.56 9.46 -24.29
N PHE A 96 13.61 10.11 -23.62
CA PHE A 96 13.90 10.97 -22.47
C PHE A 96 14.47 10.17 -21.28
N TYR A 97 13.78 9.11 -20.84
CA TYR A 97 14.17 8.36 -19.63
C TYR A 97 15.46 7.56 -19.79
N ARG A 98 15.80 7.10 -20.98
CA ARG A 98 17.07 6.40 -21.25
C ARG A 98 18.31 7.24 -20.94
N ASN A 99 18.20 8.56 -20.97
CA ASN A 99 19.33 9.42 -20.58
C ASN A 99 19.63 9.34 -19.07
N PHE A 100 18.64 9.01 -18.24
CA PHE A 100 18.77 8.90 -16.80
C PHE A 100 18.91 7.45 -16.31
N TYR A 101 18.32 6.51 -17.08
CA TYR A 101 18.31 5.08 -16.78
C TYR A 101 18.97 4.29 -17.93
N PRO A 102 20.32 4.19 -17.95
CA PRO A 102 21.03 3.53 -19.06
C PRO A 102 20.65 2.05 -19.27
N GLN A 103 20.13 1.40 -18.20
CA GLN A 103 19.70 -0.01 -18.22
C GLN A 103 18.24 -0.17 -18.69
N PHE A 104 17.62 0.87 -19.26
CA PHE A 104 16.22 0.84 -19.69
C PHE A 104 15.96 -0.31 -20.67
N ARG A 105 14.99 -1.17 -20.35
CA ARG A 105 14.68 -2.40 -21.09
C ARG A 105 13.72 -2.15 -22.24
N ILE A 106 14.26 -1.74 -23.40
CA ILE A 106 13.47 -1.35 -24.58
C ILE A 106 12.61 -2.52 -25.08
N LYS A 107 13.16 -3.76 -25.12
CA LYS A 107 12.41 -4.92 -25.59
C LYS A 107 11.18 -5.16 -24.74
N LEU A 108 11.34 -5.13 -23.42
CA LEU A 108 10.23 -5.25 -22.47
C LEU A 108 9.21 -4.11 -22.65
N PHE A 109 9.66 -2.87 -22.93
CA PHE A 109 8.77 -1.77 -23.18
C PHE A 109 7.82 -2.06 -24.35
N HIS A 110 8.34 -2.54 -25.49
CA HIS A 110 7.50 -2.91 -26.64
C HIS A 110 6.51 -4.03 -26.29
N GLU A 111 6.97 -5.07 -25.60
CA GLU A 111 6.13 -6.18 -25.17
C GLU A 111 4.98 -5.71 -24.25
N LEU A 112 5.29 -4.85 -23.27
CA LEU A 112 4.29 -4.33 -22.36
C LEU A 112 3.32 -3.35 -23.03
N MET A 113 3.79 -2.49 -23.92
CA MET A 113 2.90 -1.60 -24.68
C MET A 113 1.88 -2.40 -25.50
N GLU A 114 2.29 -3.51 -26.12
CA GLU A 114 1.39 -4.42 -26.82
C GLU A 114 0.41 -5.11 -25.87
N GLN A 115 0.89 -5.67 -24.77
CA GLN A 115 0.05 -6.34 -23.75
C GLN A 115 -1.00 -5.42 -23.12
N PHE A 116 -0.64 -4.17 -22.88
CA PHE A 116 -1.55 -3.14 -22.33
C PHE A 116 -2.36 -2.40 -23.40
N HIS A 117 -2.25 -2.82 -24.66
CA HIS A 117 -2.95 -2.21 -25.81
C HIS A 117 -2.73 -0.70 -25.93
N LEU A 118 -1.50 -0.24 -25.66
CA LEU A 118 -1.11 1.15 -25.79
C LEU A 118 -0.28 1.36 -27.07
N GLU A 119 -0.62 2.39 -27.82
CA GLU A 119 0.08 2.73 -29.08
C GLU A 119 1.31 3.62 -28.78
N GLU A 120 2.51 3.13 -29.07
CA GLU A 120 3.77 3.82 -28.77
C GLU A 120 3.93 5.18 -29.46
N LYS A 121 3.44 5.30 -30.69
CA LYS A 121 3.58 6.50 -31.53
C LYS A 121 2.40 7.47 -31.41
N ARG A 122 1.38 7.11 -30.62
CA ARG A 122 0.24 7.98 -30.35
C ARG A 122 0.64 9.06 -29.34
N LYS A 123 0.16 10.29 -29.54
CA LYS A 123 0.42 11.41 -28.61
C LYS A 123 -0.19 11.13 -27.25
N ILE A 124 0.61 11.28 -26.19
CA ILE A 124 0.18 11.04 -24.80
C ILE A 124 -0.95 12.01 -24.39
N SER A 125 -1.00 13.20 -24.99
CA SER A 125 -2.10 14.16 -24.76
C SER A 125 -3.48 13.59 -25.10
N THR A 126 -3.56 12.56 -25.95
CA THR A 126 -4.81 11.88 -26.33
C THR A 126 -5.12 10.65 -25.47
N PHE A 127 -4.23 10.29 -24.54
CA PHE A 127 -4.45 9.18 -23.61
C PHE A 127 -5.44 9.59 -22.52
N SER A 128 -6.27 8.64 -22.08
CA SER A 128 -7.08 8.82 -20.87
C SER A 128 -6.18 8.91 -19.63
N LYS A 129 -6.73 9.34 -18.49
CA LYS A 129 -5.99 9.37 -17.21
C LYS A 129 -5.44 7.96 -16.87
N GLY A 130 -6.25 6.91 -17.03
CA GLY A 130 -5.83 5.52 -16.81
C GLY A 130 -4.70 5.10 -17.75
N MET A 131 -4.81 5.37 -19.06
CA MET A 131 -3.75 5.04 -20.02
C MET A 131 -2.42 5.74 -19.70
N LYS A 132 -2.47 6.99 -19.20
CA LYS A 132 -1.27 7.71 -18.75
C LYS A 132 -0.62 7.04 -17.54
N LYS A 133 -1.42 6.59 -16.56
CA LYS A 133 -0.92 5.85 -15.39
C LYS A 133 -0.32 4.49 -15.80
N GLN A 134 -0.98 3.76 -16.69
CA GLN A 134 -0.44 2.52 -17.27
C GLN A 134 0.93 2.76 -17.93
N LEU A 135 1.04 3.79 -18.77
CA LEU A 135 2.30 4.13 -19.42
C LEU A 135 3.42 4.42 -18.40
N LEU A 136 3.12 5.14 -17.32
CA LEU A 136 4.11 5.45 -16.29
C LEU A 136 4.58 4.20 -15.55
N VAL A 137 3.66 3.28 -15.24
CA VAL A 137 4.02 1.98 -14.64
C VAL A 137 4.93 1.18 -15.58
N ILE A 138 4.59 1.11 -16.87
CA ILE A 138 5.41 0.43 -17.88
C ILE A 138 6.81 1.07 -17.94
N ILE A 139 6.91 2.40 -18.03
CA ILE A 139 8.19 3.11 -18.06
C ILE A 139 8.98 2.84 -16.78
N GLY A 140 8.34 2.92 -15.60
CA GLY A 140 8.97 2.68 -14.30
C GLY A 140 9.55 1.27 -14.16
N VAL A 141 8.82 0.26 -14.61
CA VAL A 141 9.30 -1.13 -14.64
C VAL A 141 10.46 -1.29 -15.65
N CYS A 142 10.35 -0.66 -16.83
CA CYS A 142 11.38 -0.71 -17.86
C CYS A 142 12.64 0.09 -17.52
N ALA A 143 12.56 1.05 -16.60
CA ALA A 143 13.74 1.77 -16.09
C ALA A 143 14.72 0.85 -15.37
N ALA A 144 14.31 -0.37 -15.02
CA ALA A 144 15.12 -1.43 -14.42
C ALA A 144 15.78 -1.05 -13.08
N THR A 145 15.17 -0.13 -12.34
CA THR A 145 15.61 0.27 -11.00
C THR A 145 15.21 -0.77 -9.95
N LYS A 146 15.90 -0.79 -8.80
CA LYS A 146 15.59 -1.69 -7.68
C LYS A 146 14.26 -1.31 -7.02
N TYR A 147 13.96 -0.02 -6.88
CA TYR A 147 12.73 0.46 -6.25
C TYR A 147 11.86 1.20 -7.26
N LEU A 148 10.53 1.09 -7.09
CA LEU A 148 9.54 1.84 -7.85
C LEU A 148 8.58 2.52 -6.88
N PHE A 149 8.65 3.85 -6.77
CA PHE A 149 7.74 4.62 -5.94
C PHE A 149 6.52 5.06 -6.75
N CYS A 150 5.32 4.73 -6.30
CA CYS A 150 4.05 5.00 -6.95
C CYS A 150 3.16 5.86 -6.03
N ASP A 151 3.01 7.16 -6.34
CA ASP A 151 2.14 8.07 -5.59
C ASP A 151 0.76 8.11 -6.24
N GLU A 152 -0.27 7.57 -5.57
CA GLU A 152 -1.67 7.46 -6.04
C GLU A 152 -1.81 6.92 -7.50
N THR A 153 -0.85 6.10 -7.91
CA THR A 153 -0.75 5.64 -9.31
C THR A 153 -1.85 4.65 -9.68
N PHE A 154 -2.34 3.89 -8.72
CA PHE A 154 -3.35 2.85 -8.91
C PHE A 154 -4.77 3.41 -8.88
N ASP A 155 -4.97 4.62 -8.34
CA ASP A 155 -6.25 5.29 -8.34
C ASP A 155 -6.77 5.51 -9.78
N GLY A 156 -7.98 5.00 -10.06
CA GLY A 156 -8.61 5.07 -11.38
C GLY A 156 -8.14 4.03 -12.40
N LEU A 157 -7.33 3.05 -12.02
CA LEU A 157 -7.16 1.83 -12.81
C LEU A 157 -8.35 0.90 -12.60
N ASP A 158 -8.86 0.33 -13.69
CA ASP A 158 -9.89 -0.70 -13.57
C ASP A 158 -9.35 -2.00 -12.96
N PRO A 159 -10.21 -2.91 -12.45
CA PRO A 159 -9.78 -4.14 -11.80
C PRO A 159 -8.91 -5.05 -12.69
N VAL A 160 -9.16 -5.08 -14.00
CA VAL A 160 -8.38 -5.91 -14.93
C VAL A 160 -6.96 -5.36 -15.05
N MET A 161 -6.82 -4.04 -15.18
CA MET A 161 -5.52 -3.38 -15.25
C MET A 161 -4.74 -3.51 -13.92
N ARG A 162 -5.42 -3.41 -12.78
CA ARG A 162 -4.76 -3.67 -11.48
C ARG A 162 -4.20 -5.08 -11.40
N GLN A 163 -4.96 -6.08 -11.84
CA GLN A 163 -4.49 -7.47 -11.88
C GLN A 163 -3.31 -7.66 -12.84
N ALA A 164 -3.34 -7.00 -13.99
CA ALA A 164 -2.21 -7.04 -14.95
C ALA A 164 -0.93 -6.45 -14.33
N VAL A 165 -1.03 -5.30 -13.64
CA VAL A 165 0.11 -4.69 -12.95
C VAL A 165 0.61 -5.55 -11.79
N LYS A 166 -0.29 -6.19 -11.02
CA LYS A 166 0.09 -7.16 -9.98
C LYS A 166 0.91 -8.30 -10.56
N SER A 167 0.43 -8.91 -11.64
CA SER A 167 1.15 -9.99 -12.32
C SER A 167 2.51 -9.54 -12.85
N LEU A 168 2.59 -8.32 -13.39
CA LEU A 168 3.85 -7.71 -13.84
C LEU A 168 4.83 -7.53 -12.68
N PHE A 169 4.38 -6.99 -11.54
CA PHE A 169 5.23 -6.80 -10.37
C PHE A 169 5.72 -8.14 -9.81
N ALA A 170 4.84 -9.13 -9.69
CA ALA A 170 5.21 -10.47 -9.24
C ALA A 170 6.29 -11.09 -10.15
N ALA A 171 6.12 -11.00 -11.49
CA ALA A 171 7.12 -11.48 -12.44
C ALA A 171 8.46 -10.75 -12.29
N GLU A 172 8.45 -9.43 -12.08
CA GLU A 172 9.67 -8.66 -11.90
C GLU A 172 10.38 -9.00 -10.58
N ILE A 173 9.65 -9.17 -9.48
CA ILE A 173 10.19 -9.58 -8.17
C ILE A 173 10.86 -10.95 -8.25
N MET A 174 10.28 -11.88 -9.02
CA MET A 174 10.88 -13.20 -9.23
C MET A 174 12.18 -13.15 -10.04
N ASN A 175 12.26 -12.25 -11.02
CA ASN A 175 13.35 -12.20 -11.99
C ASN A 175 14.52 -11.31 -11.58
N ARG A 176 14.31 -10.33 -10.68
CA ARG A 176 15.34 -9.38 -10.25
C ARG A 176 15.04 -8.82 -8.84
N GLU A 177 15.98 -8.06 -8.30
CA GLU A 177 15.70 -7.23 -7.14
C GLU A 177 14.76 -6.09 -7.56
N PHE A 178 13.51 -6.16 -7.10
CA PHE A 178 12.49 -5.18 -7.39
C PHE A 178 11.54 -5.04 -6.21
N THR A 179 11.31 -3.82 -5.78
CA THR A 179 10.48 -3.49 -4.62
C THR A 179 9.60 -2.30 -4.96
N PRO A 180 8.35 -2.52 -5.37
CA PRO A 180 7.36 -1.46 -5.53
C PRO A 180 6.89 -0.93 -4.17
N VAL A 181 6.82 0.40 -4.04
CA VAL A 181 6.25 1.10 -2.89
C VAL A 181 5.08 1.95 -3.38
N ILE A 182 3.87 1.60 -2.97
CA ILE A 182 2.62 2.14 -3.51
C ILE A 182 1.92 2.95 -2.42
N ALA A 183 1.79 4.26 -2.59
CA ALA A 183 0.93 5.07 -1.74
C ALA A 183 -0.48 5.13 -2.33
N SER A 184 -1.48 4.82 -1.52
CA SER A 184 -2.90 4.95 -1.86
C SER A 184 -3.74 5.27 -0.63
N HIS A 185 -4.86 5.93 -0.85
CA HIS A 185 -5.90 6.09 0.16
C HIS A 185 -6.96 4.97 0.09
N ASN A 186 -6.91 4.12 -0.92
CA ASN A 186 -7.85 3.04 -1.15
C ASN A 186 -7.25 1.69 -0.69
N LEU A 187 -7.67 1.22 0.47
CA LEU A 187 -7.23 -0.04 1.07
C LEU A 187 -7.50 -1.26 0.18
N ARG A 188 -8.64 -1.27 -0.54
CA ARG A 188 -9.00 -2.40 -1.41
C ARG A 188 -8.02 -2.56 -2.58
N GLU A 189 -7.52 -1.46 -3.12
CA GLU A 189 -6.51 -1.51 -4.20
C GLU A 189 -5.22 -2.14 -3.72
N LEU A 190 -4.80 -1.81 -2.51
CA LEU A 190 -3.56 -2.33 -1.92
C LEU A 190 -3.70 -3.77 -1.43
N GLU A 191 -4.89 -4.16 -0.94
CA GLU A 191 -5.16 -5.53 -0.49
C GLU A 191 -4.92 -6.57 -1.59
N ASP A 192 -5.21 -6.21 -2.83
CA ASP A 192 -5.03 -7.10 -3.97
C ASP A 192 -3.57 -7.18 -4.45
N ILE A 193 -2.73 -6.20 -4.12
CA ILE A 193 -1.41 -6.04 -4.74
C ILE A 193 -0.26 -6.21 -3.74
N CYS A 194 -0.41 -5.70 -2.52
CA CYS A 194 0.67 -5.60 -1.55
C CYS A 194 0.86 -6.86 -0.73
N ASP A 195 2.11 -7.11 -0.34
CA ASP A 195 2.51 -8.13 0.62
C ASP A 195 2.59 -7.54 2.02
N HIS A 196 3.08 -6.31 2.13
CA HIS A 196 3.28 -5.58 3.38
C HIS A 196 2.61 -4.21 3.32
N VAL A 197 2.08 -3.73 4.45
CA VAL A 197 1.42 -2.42 4.51
C VAL A 197 1.86 -1.61 5.72
N GLY A 198 2.04 -0.31 5.50
CA GLY A 198 2.25 0.70 6.52
C GLY A 198 1.09 1.68 6.57
N LEU A 199 0.47 1.86 7.74
CA LEU A 199 -0.61 2.83 7.94
C LEU A 199 -0.05 4.15 8.43
N LEU A 200 -0.21 5.18 7.61
CA LEU A 200 0.14 6.56 7.93
C LEU A 200 -1.11 7.33 8.39
N HIS A 201 -1.05 7.92 9.59
CA HIS A 201 -2.11 8.75 10.13
C HIS A 201 -1.54 10.01 10.78
N LYS A 202 -2.06 11.19 10.41
CA LYS A 202 -1.60 12.51 10.93
C LYS A 202 -0.07 12.66 10.92
N GLY A 203 0.56 12.18 9.85
CA GLY A 203 2.00 12.25 9.64
C GLY A 203 2.84 11.17 10.34
N GLY A 204 2.28 10.36 11.22
CA GLY A 204 2.97 9.25 11.90
C GLY A 204 2.61 7.88 11.34
N ILE A 205 3.54 6.92 11.43
CA ILE A 205 3.26 5.51 11.12
C ILE A 205 2.62 4.87 12.35
N LEU A 206 1.36 4.42 12.22
CA LEU A 206 0.65 3.72 13.29
C LEU A 206 0.99 2.25 13.37
N LEU A 207 1.15 1.62 12.23
CA LEU A 207 1.55 0.22 12.12
C LEU A 207 2.25 -0.03 10.79
N SER A 208 3.11 -1.04 10.78
CA SER A 208 3.71 -1.62 9.58
C SER A 208 3.75 -3.13 9.79
N LYS A 209 3.06 -3.89 8.93
CA LYS A 209 2.89 -5.33 9.09
C LYS A 209 2.70 -6.04 7.76
N ASP A 210 3.08 -7.30 7.75
CA ASP A 210 2.74 -8.25 6.70
C ASP A 210 1.22 -8.48 6.65
N LEU A 211 0.65 -8.50 5.43
CA LEU A 211 -0.78 -8.63 5.21
C LEU A 211 -1.32 -10.02 5.55
N GLU A 212 -0.58 -11.07 5.23
CA GLU A 212 -0.97 -12.44 5.53
C GLU A 212 -0.94 -12.68 7.04
N ASP A 213 0.08 -12.18 7.74
CA ASP A 213 0.17 -12.21 9.20
C ASP A 213 -1.02 -11.52 9.86
N MET A 214 -1.43 -10.36 9.34
CA MET A 214 -2.60 -9.66 9.85
C MET A 214 -3.88 -10.49 9.66
N LYS A 215 -4.08 -11.07 8.48
CA LYS A 215 -5.24 -11.93 8.17
C LYS A 215 -5.22 -13.24 8.94
N PHE A 216 -4.04 -13.76 9.27
CA PHE A 216 -3.90 -14.99 10.03
C PHE A 216 -4.24 -14.84 11.52
N HIS A 217 -4.05 -13.66 12.08
CA HIS A 217 -4.21 -13.40 13.52
C HIS A 217 -5.47 -12.65 13.90
N ILE A 218 -6.30 -12.23 12.93
CA ILE A 218 -7.57 -11.54 13.19
C ILE A 218 -8.67 -12.23 12.40
N HIS A 219 -9.74 -12.59 13.11
CA HIS A 219 -10.88 -13.27 12.48
C HIS A 219 -12.20 -12.60 12.84
N LYS A 220 -13.09 -12.56 11.85
CA LYS A 220 -14.48 -12.11 12.00
C LYS A 220 -15.39 -13.31 11.97
N ILE A 221 -16.14 -13.48 13.03
CA ILE A 221 -17.06 -14.59 13.18
C ILE A 221 -18.48 -14.05 13.42
N GLN A 222 -19.45 -14.62 12.76
CA GLN A 222 -20.84 -14.40 13.10
C GLN A 222 -21.40 -15.65 13.79
N CYS A 223 -22.16 -15.45 14.86
CA CYS A 223 -22.80 -16.54 15.59
C CYS A 223 -24.12 -16.12 16.20
N VAL A 224 -24.94 -17.11 16.54
CA VAL A 224 -26.18 -16.96 17.33
C VAL A 224 -26.03 -17.79 18.58
N LEU A 225 -26.02 -17.13 19.75
CA LEU A 225 -25.96 -17.77 21.06
C LEU A 225 -27.34 -17.77 21.72
N SER A 226 -27.55 -18.72 22.64
CA SER A 226 -28.85 -18.92 23.29
C SER A 226 -29.17 -17.87 24.36
N GLY A 227 -28.20 -17.05 24.79
CA GLY A 227 -28.41 -16.05 25.82
C GLY A 227 -27.29 -15.02 25.95
N ARG A 228 -27.65 -13.84 26.49
CA ARG A 228 -26.72 -12.71 26.70
C ARG A 228 -25.59 -12.99 27.69
N GLU A 229 -25.75 -13.94 28.59
CA GLU A 229 -24.70 -14.34 29.54
C GLU A 229 -23.55 -15.03 28.81
N GLN A 230 -23.87 -15.91 27.86
CA GLN A 230 -22.87 -16.58 27.01
C GLN A 230 -22.13 -15.61 26.14
N GLU A 231 -22.81 -14.56 25.64
CA GLU A 231 -22.15 -13.48 24.88
C GLU A 231 -21.08 -12.78 25.73
N LYS A 232 -21.44 -12.37 26.97
CA LYS A 232 -20.53 -11.69 27.89
C LYS A 232 -19.35 -12.56 28.35
N GLU A 233 -19.57 -13.85 28.53
CA GLU A 233 -18.51 -14.80 28.85
C GLU A 233 -17.55 -14.92 27.65
N LEU A 234 -18.09 -15.08 26.46
CA LEU A 234 -17.28 -15.17 25.24
C LEU A 234 -16.43 -13.92 25.00
N GLU A 235 -16.98 -12.73 25.27
CA GLU A 235 -16.23 -11.47 25.18
C GLU A 235 -15.05 -11.41 26.17
N LYS A 236 -15.15 -12.07 27.32
CA LYS A 236 -14.05 -12.14 28.30
C LYS A 236 -13.01 -13.22 27.94
N GLU A 237 -13.45 -14.30 27.30
CA GLU A 237 -12.58 -15.41 26.91
C GLU A 237 -11.77 -15.14 25.65
N LEU A 238 -12.30 -14.30 24.75
CA LEU A 238 -11.65 -13.90 23.50
C LEU A 238 -10.94 -12.56 23.65
N GLN A 239 -9.87 -12.38 22.92
CA GLN A 239 -9.26 -11.08 22.72
C GLN A 239 -10.06 -10.29 21.68
N VAL A 240 -11.20 -9.75 22.10
CA VAL A 240 -12.16 -9.09 21.24
C VAL A 240 -11.63 -7.72 20.84
N LEU A 241 -11.67 -7.42 19.54
CA LEU A 241 -11.35 -6.12 18.95
C LEU A 241 -12.64 -5.33 18.68
N LYS A 242 -13.68 -6.02 18.20
CA LYS A 242 -14.96 -5.39 17.87
C LYS A 242 -16.11 -6.35 18.07
N VAL A 243 -17.24 -5.84 18.61
CA VAL A 243 -18.51 -6.56 18.68
C VAL A 243 -19.59 -5.75 17.98
N GLN A 244 -20.36 -6.40 17.13
CA GLN A 244 -21.53 -5.81 16.47
C GLN A 244 -22.71 -6.76 16.59
N ARG A 245 -23.90 -6.22 16.81
CA ARG A 245 -25.13 -7.01 16.92
C ARG A 245 -26.14 -6.57 15.88
N GLN A 246 -26.70 -7.55 15.19
CA GLN A 246 -27.80 -7.33 14.24
C GLN A 246 -28.92 -8.34 14.53
N GLY A 247 -29.94 -7.93 15.28
CA GLY A 247 -30.96 -8.83 15.76
C GLY A 247 -30.41 -9.90 16.72
N SER A 248 -30.56 -11.17 16.36
CA SER A 248 -29.99 -12.32 17.07
C SER A 248 -28.56 -12.66 16.64
N LEU A 249 -28.05 -12.10 15.54
CA LEU A 249 -26.71 -12.33 15.07
C LEU A 249 -25.71 -11.48 15.85
N LEU A 250 -24.69 -12.13 16.38
CA LEU A 250 -23.53 -11.51 17.00
C LEU A 250 -22.34 -11.62 16.05
N MET A 251 -21.77 -10.50 15.66
CA MET A 251 -20.54 -10.44 14.87
C MET A 251 -19.39 -10.04 15.79
N ILE A 252 -18.37 -10.89 15.89
CA ILE A 252 -17.20 -10.70 16.74
C ILE A 252 -15.98 -10.65 15.84
N THR A 253 -15.19 -9.57 15.93
CA THR A 253 -13.82 -9.53 15.42
C THR A 253 -12.89 -9.75 16.60
N ALA A 254 -12.07 -10.79 16.54
CA ALA A 254 -11.20 -11.16 17.64
C ALA A 254 -9.80 -11.53 17.14
N ARG A 255 -8.81 -11.29 18.00
CA ARG A 255 -7.41 -11.67 17.75
C ARG A 255 -7.16 -13.08 18.29
N GLY A 256 -6.42 -13.89 17.54
CA GLY A 256 -6.05 -15.27 17.86
C GLY A 256 -6.07 -16.16 16.63
N THR A 257 -5.70 -17.41 16.77
CA THR A 257 -5.82 -18.37 15.67
C THR A 257 -7.28 -18.77 15.44
N ARG A 258 -7.65 -19.01 14.18
CA ARG A 258 -9.00 -19.43 13.80
C ARG A 258 -9.51 -20.61 14.64
N SER A 259 -8.65 -21.61 14.83
CA SER A 259 -9.01 -22.82 15.61
C SER A 259 -9.35 -22.50 17.06
N ALA A 260 -8.51 -21.69 17.75
CA ALA A 260 -8.73 -21.33 19.14
C ALA A 260 -10.01 -20.50 19.35
N ILE A 261 -10.31 -19.58 18.42
CA ILE A 261 -11.53 -18.77 18.49
C ILE A 261 -12.76 -19.65 18.25
N MET A 262 -12.73 -20.51 17.24
CA MET A 262 -13.84 -21.39 16.91
C MET A 262 -14.14 -22.39 18.06
N GLU A 263 -13.10 -22.96 18.68
CA GLU A 263 -13.26 -23.88 19.82
C GLU A 263 -13.99 -23.21 21.00
N LYS A 264 -13.63 -21.98 21.34
CA LYS A 264 -14.30 -21.22 22.42
C LYS A 264 -15.76 -20.90 22.09
N ILE A 265 -16.07 -20.56 20.84
CA ILE A 265 -17.46 -20.30 20.41
C ILE A 265 -18.26 -21.60 20.41
N GLN A 266 -17.70 -22.70 19.89
CA GLN A 266 -18.34 -24.02 19.90
C GLN A 266 -18.66 -24.53 21.30
N ALA A 267 -17.81 -24.27 22.29
CA ALA A 267 -18.06 -24.62 23.69
C ALA A 267 -19.31 -23.96 24.27
N LYS A 268 -19.79 -22.87 23.68
CA LYS A 268 -21.06 -22.20 24.05
C LYS A 268 -22.31 -22.79 23.35
N ASN A 269 -22.15 -23.85 22.54
CA ASN A 269 -23.24 -24.49 21.79
C ASN A 269 -24.07 -23.50 20.96
N PRO A 270 -23.45 -22.77 19.99
CA PRO A 270 -24.15 -21.79 19.16
C PRO A 270 -25.20 -22.47 18.28
N LEU A 271 -26.34 -21.80 18.07
CA LEU A 271 -27.37 -22.24 17.12
C LEU A 271 -26.88 -22.11 15.68
N PHE A 272 -25.98 -21.16 15.45
CA PHE A 272 -25.34 -20.90 14.17
C PHE A 272 -23.95 -20.30 14.41
N MET A 273 -22.97 -20.66 13.57
CA MET A 273 -21.62 -20.08 13.59
C MET A 273 -21.01 -20.16 12.18
N GLU A 274 -20.44 -19.05 11.74
CA GLU A 274 -19.73 -18.95 10.46
C GLU A 274 -18.55 -17.98 10.57
N VAL A 275 -17.44 -18.32 9.93
CA VAL A 275 -16.26 -17.41 9.81
C VAL A 275 -16.46 -16.58 8.53
N LEU A 276 -16.48 -15.28 8.68
CA LEU A 276 -16.59 -14.33 7.58
C LEU A 276 -15.22 -13.90 7.06
N PRO A 277 -15.09 -13.63 5.75
CA PRO A 277 -13.90 -12.97 5.23
C PRO A 277 -13.76 -11.60 5.89
N LEU A 278 -12.51 -11.25 6.23
CA LEU A 278 -12.17 -9.97 6.82
C LEU A 278 -11.41 -9.14 5.78
N THR A 279 -11.91 -7.94 5.50
CA THR A 279 -11.24 -7.02 4.59
C THR A 279 -10.08 -6.31 5.29
N LEU A 280 -9.09 -5.85 4.52
CA LEU A 280 -8.00 -5.04 5.05
C LEU A 280 -8.52 -3.79 5.77
N GLU A 281 -9.58 -3.18 5.26
CA GLU A 281 -10.24 -2.02 5.89
C GLU A 281 -10.76 -2.35 7.30
N GLU A 282 -11.42 -3.51 7.46
CA GLU A 282 -11.92 -3.96 8.78
C GLU A 282 -10.78 -4.28 9.75
N ILE A 283 -9.68 -4.85 9.25
CA ILE A 283 -8.48 -5.12 10.04
C ILE A 283 -7.88 -3.80 10.53
N PHE A 284 -7.69 -2.83 9.63
CA PHE A 284 -7.15 -1.52 9.99
C PHE A 284 -8.02 -0.78 11.00
N ILE A 285 -9.34 -0.79 10.78
CA ILE A 285 -10.29 -0.22 11.73
C ILE A 285 -10.09 -0.84 13.11
N SER A 286 -10.03 -2.17 13.18
CA SER A 286 -9.88 -2.88 14.44
C SER A 286 -8.53 -2.60 15.14
N GLU A 287 -7.43 -2.52 14.38
CA GLU A 287 -6.10 -2.21 14.92
C GLU A 287 -5.99 -0.76 15.40
N THR A 288 -6.60 0.18 14.69
CA THR A 288 -6.55 1.61 15.06
C THR A 288 -7.46 1.94 16.26
N GLU A 289 -8.60 1.27 16.42
CA GLU A 289 -9.45 1.38 17.61
C GLU A 289 -8.70 0.95 18.88
N VAL A 290 -7.96 -0.16 18.79
CA VAL A 290 -7.11 -0.64 19.90
C VAL A 290 -5.99 0.36 20.25
N ALA A 291 -5.45 1.05 19.26
CA ALA A 291 -4.44 2.10 19.45
C ALA A 291 -5.02 3.41 20.01
N GLY A 292 -6.32 3.47 20.31
CA GLY A 292 -6.98 4.64 20.92
C GLY A 292 -7.33 5.76 19.92
N TYR A 293 -7.37 5.46 18.63
CA TYR A 293 -7.77 6.42 17.61
C TYR A 293 -9.26 6.27 17.29
N GLU A 294 -10.05 7.33 17.51
CA GLU A 294 -11.46 7.37 17.09
C GLU A 294 -11.56 7.42 15.55
N ILE A 295 -12.07 6.34 14.96
CA ILE A 295 -12.17 6.13 13.50
C ILE A 295 -13.10 7.10 12.81
N LYS A 296 -14.02 7.74 13.51
CA LYS A 296 -14.98 8.71 12.92
C LYS A 296 -14.33 9.83 12.08
N ASN A 297 -13.00 9.94 12.11
CA ASN A 297 -12.21 10.96 11.41
C ASN A 297 -11.17 10.36 10.44
N LEU A 298 -11.21 9.06 10.12
CA LEU A 298 -10.19 8.41 9.27
C LEU A 298 -10.55 8.36 7.77
N PHE A 299 -11.85 8.48 7.43
CA PHE A 299 -12.36 8.39 6.05
C PHE A 299 -13.35 9.51 5.74
#